data_3f117bd2c0954f8ea9cca566884c7c84
#
_entry.id   3f117bd2c0954f8ea9cca566884c7c84
#
_cell.length_a   1.000
_cell.length_b   1.000
_cell.length_c   1.000
_cell.angle_alpha   90.00
_cell.angle_beta   90.00
_cell.angle_gamma   90.00
#
_symmetry.space_group_name_H-M   'P 1'
#
loop_
_entity.id
_entity.type
_entity.pdbx_description
1 polymer ?
#
loop_
_entity_poly.entity_id
_entity_poly.type
_entity_poly.pdbx_seq_one_letter_code
_entity_poly.pdbx_strand_id
1 'polypeptide(L)'
;MHQGSSTDLIQLETGSLDLVITDPPFGDLLQYSELADFFYVWLRLALKSKYPEIFSAEYTPKSLEAVANSFREPEDSNGFYQRLLTQCWREAHRLLKPSGILAFTFHHSEDEPWVAVLESLFDAGYYLEATYPIRSDETKGDNAEFGAQKIEYDIIHVCRKRTEEPKPVSWGRMRREVMADVRQLQAMLENHAKEGLPAADIQVIRRGKALEYFSRHYGKVYVDEGRTISVRDALVGINQLIDEDADKGKEAPPVNAEPMTRQFLRTFGTATEMKRDQLQKFLRGTITTPDDFEQRGWCSEVKKVFTRTAPLDFARDWQGKHKRKLTSDLDQALVLIGACVDGSGINASDTLTNENFKPHIALKPLLEWLQKNGSDQTTRNAASRAVSIFSAWQASQAPKPLQVSLFDDDEEYAK
;
A
#
# COMPACT_ATOMS: atom_id res chain seq x y z
N MET A 1 -12.59 18.82 33.31
CA MET A 1 -11.46 18.27 32.52
C MET A 1 -10.84 17.18 33.38
N HIS A 2 -10.70 15.97 32.84
CA HIS A 2 -10.09 14.84 33.53
C HIS A 2 -8.74 14.52 32.91
N GLN A 3 -7.77 14.18 33.75
CA GLN A 3 -6.48 13.64 33.30
C GLN A 3 -6.51 12.13 33.48
N GLY A 4 -6.12 11.39 32.44
CA GLY A 4 -6.09 9.93 32.47
C GLY A 4 -5.56 9.36 31.16
N SER A 5 -5.33 8.05 31.12
CA SER A 5 -4.99 7.33 29.90
C SER A 5 -6.27 7.02 29.11
N SER A 6 -6.21 7.13 27.79
CA SER A 6 -7.31 6.70 26.91
C SER A 6 -7.56 5.19 26.96
N THR A 7 -6.65 4.43 27.56
CA THR A 7 -6.81 2.98 27.77
C THR A 7 -7.64 2.63 28.99
N ASP A 8 -7.83 3.59 29.93
CA ASP A 8 -8.56 3.40 31.17
C ASP A 8 -9.10 4.73 31.69
N LEU A 9 -10.39 4.99 31.51
CA LEU A 9 -11.11 6.19 31.92
C LEU A 9 -12.15 5.83 32.99
N ILE A 10 -11.73 5.12 34.04
CA ILE A 10 -12.56 4.57 35.10
C ILE A 10 -13.47 5.60 35.76
N GLN A 11 -13.10 6.88 35.74
CA GLN A 11 -13.89 7.99 36.28
C GLN A 11 -15.13 8.31 35.44
N LEU A 12 -15.27 7.76 34.23
CA LEU A 12 -16.42 7.94 33.36
C LEU A 12 -17.34 6.73 33.36
N GLU A 13 -18.64 6.97 33.44
CA GLU A 13 -19.66 5.93 33.50
C GLU A 13 -19.81 5.24 32.13
N THR A 14 -20.02 3.93 32.12
CA THR A 14 -20.33 3.14 30.95
C THR A 14 -21.60 3.66 30.26
N GLY A 15 -21.53 3.81 28.93
CA GLY A 15 -22.70 4.26 28.14
C GLY A 15 -23.12 5.69 28.41
N SER A 16 -22.22 6.56 28.88
CA SER A 16 -22.53 7.96 29.24
C SER A 16 -22.32 8.94 28.07
N LEU A 17 -21.49 8.58 27.08
CA LEU A 17 -21.08 9.49 25.99
C LEU A 17 -21.91 9.27 24.73
N ASP A 18 -22.30 10.37 24.08
CA ASP A 18 -22.95 10.35 22.76
C ASP A 18 -21.91 10.32 21.62
N LEU A 19 -20.72 10.89 21.87
CA LEU A 19 -19.71 11.12 20.88
C LEU A 19 -18.31 11.02 21.47
N VAL A 20 -17.41 10.34 20.76
CA VAL A 20 -15.96 10.36 20.98
C VAL A 20 -15.32 10.86 19.69
N ILE A 21 -14.52 11.91 19.78
CA ILE A 21 -13.72 12.43 18.67
C ILE A 21 -12.26 12.37 19.07
N THR A 22 -11.40 11.83 18.20
CA THR A 22 -9.97 11.71 18.48
C THR A 22 -9.15 11.83 17.20
N ASP A 23 -7.88 12.17 17.39
CA ASP A 23 -6.83 12.19 16.38
C ASP A 23 -5.70 11.30 16.91
N PRO A 24 -5.72 9.98 16.65
CA PRO A 24 -4.70 9.07 17.16
C PRO A 24 -3.36 9.29 16.47
N PRO A 25 -2.22 8.89 17.09
CA PRO A 25 -0.94 8.89 16.40
C PRO A 25 -0.98 8.09 15.09
N PHE A 26 -0.35 8.62 14.04
CA PHE A 26 -0.33 8.01 12.71
C PHE A 26 0.88 7.06 12.58
N GLY A 27 0.79 5.89 13.22
CA GLY A 27 1.86 4.89 13.16
C GLY A 27 3.15 5.36 13.83
N ASP A 28 4.21 5.53 13.05
CA ASP A 28 5.56 5.91 13.48
C ASP A 28 5.98 7.33 13.08
N LEU A 29 5.05 8.15 12.54
CA LEU A 29 5.38 9.47 12.00
C LEU A 29 5.95 10.44 13.03
N LEU A 30 5.46 10.42 14.28
CA LEU A 30 5.91 11.29 15.36
C LEU A 30 6.10 10.52 16.65
N GLN A 31 7.23 10.78 17.31
CA GLN A 31 7.58 10.22 18.62
C GLN A 31 7.27 11.28 19.68
N TYR A 32 5.99 11.40 20.06
CA TYR A 32 5.50 12.47 20.92
C TYR A 32 6.15 12.49 22.31
N SER A 33 6.38 11.31 22.89
CA SER A 33 6.97 11.20 24.23
C SER A 33 8.43 11.66 24.27
N GLU A 34 9.20 11.40 23.22
CA GLU A 34 10.58 11.88 23.09
C GLU A 34 10.61 13.40 22.94
N LEU A 35 9.70 13.98 22.16
CA LEU A 35 9.56 15.42 22.04
C LEU A 35 9.09 16.06 23.37
N ALA A 36 8.14 15.40 24.04
CA ALA A 36 7.63 15.86 25.32
C ALA A 36 8.65 15.80 26.45
N ASP A 37 9.60 14.87 26.42
CA ASP A 37 10.66 14.74 27.43
C ASP A 37 11.48 16.01 27.55
N PHE A 38 11.73 16.71 26.44
CA PHE A 38 12.44 18.01 26.48
C PHE A 38 11.77 19.01 27.41
N PHE A 39 10.43 19.12 27.36
CA PHE A 39 9.68 20.02 28.22
C PHE A 39 9.46 19.43 29.63
N TYR A 40 9.19 18.13 29.71
CA TYR A 40 8.91 17.41 30.95
C TYR A 40 10.05 17.53 31.96
N VAL A 41 11.30 17.35 31.51
CA VAL A 41 12.49 17.43 32.39
C VAL A 41 12.57 18.80 33.06
N TRP A 42 12.36 19.89 32.33
CA TRP A 42 12.40 21.25 32.88
C TRP A 42 11.23 21.52 33.82
N LEU A 43 10.03 21.12 33.45
CA LEU A 43 8.85 21.25 34.29
C LEU A 43 8.99 20.44 35.59
N ARG A 44 9.54 19.24 35.49
CA ARG A 44 9.81 18.38 36.65
C ARG A 44 10.74 19.03 37.65
N LEU A 45 11.80 19.69 37.22
CA LEU A 45 12.72 20.42 38.12
C LEU A 45 12.00 21.50 38.92
N ALA A 46 11.08 22.21 38.30
CA ALA A 46 10.35 23.31 38.95
C ALA A 46 9.12 22.86 39.76
N LEU A 47 8.45 21.77 39.35
CA LEU A 47 7.12 21.44 39.83
C LEU A 47 7.03 20.13 40.65
N LYS A 48 8.08 19.32 40.70
CA LYS A 48 8.05 18.02 41.39
C LYS A 48 7.65 18.11 42.86
N SER A 49 8.07 19.15 43.53
CA SER A 49 7.70 19.36 44.96
C SER A 49 6.23 19.71 45.16
N LYS A 50 5.61 20.34 44.17
CA LYS A 50 4.20 20.78 44.18
C LYS A 50 3.25 19.72 43.65
N TYR A 51 3.67 18.91 42.70
CA TYR A 51 2.87 17.88 42.01
C TYR A 51 3.68 16.56 41.93
N PRO A 52 3.99 15.94 43.08
CA PRO A 52 4.87 14.75 43.11
C PRO A 52 4.28 13.55 42.35
N GLU A 53 2.94 13.43 42.33
CA GLU A 53 2.25 12.35 41.61
C GLU A 53 2.38 12.45 40.11
N ILE A 54 2.48 13.66 39.56
CA ILE A 54 2.62 13.89 38.10
C ILE A 54 4.08 13.76 37.67
N PHE A 55 5.03 14.23 38.51
CA PHE A 55 6.44 14.30 38.20
C PHE A 55 7.29 13.24 38.94
N SER A 56 6.69 12.10 39.28
CA SER A 56 7.36 11.00 39.98
C SER A 56 8.43 10.32 39.09
N ALA A 57 8.09 10.05 37.84
CA ALA A 57 8.98 9.43 36.89
C ALA A 57 10.12 10.37 36.43
N GLU A 58 11.19 9.79 35.90
CA GLU A 58 12.32 10.58 35.35
C GLU A 58 11.99 11.14 33.98
N TYR A 59 11.24 10.39 33.18
CA TYR A 59 10.80 10.72 31.82
C TYR A 59 9.28 10.48 31.66
N THR A 60 8.73 10.90 30.53
CA THR A 60 7.36 10.64 30.15
C THR A 60 7.08 9.13 29.99
N PRO A 61 5.85 8.64 30.26
CA PRO A 61 5.53 7.21 30.28
C PRO A 61 5.39 6.63 28.84
N LYS A 62 6.49 6.29 28.22
CA LYS A 62 6.58 5.80 26.84
C LYS A 62 5.79 4.50 26.58
N SER A 63 5.62 3.67 27.62
CA SER A 63 4.82 2.44 27.55
C SER A 63 3.32 2.66 27.38
N LEU A 64 2.85 3.88 27.60
CA LEU A 64 1.43 4.27 27.43
C LEU A 64 1.19 5.06 26.14
N GLU A 65 2.21 5.25 25.33
CA GLU A 65 2.11 5.97 24.08
C GLU A 65 1.81 5.00 22.93
N ALA A 66 0.64 5.18 22.30
CA ALA A 66 0.20 4.38 21.16
C ALA A 66 0.89 4.83 19.86
N VAL A 67 2.20 4.57 19.76
CA VAL A 67 3.05 4.89 18.60
C VAL A 67 3.87 3.65 18.23
N ALA A 68 4.02 3.38 16.95
CA ALA A 68 4.94 2.38 16.47
C ALA A 68 6.37 2.92 16.57
N ASN A 69 7.22 2.27 17.34
CA ASN A 69 8.61 2.68 17.54
C ASN A 69 9.54 1.48 17.52
N SER A 70 10.25 1.29 16.41
CA SER A 70 11.16 0.16 16.20
C SER A 70 12.42 0.21 17.08
N PHE A 71 12.76 1.35 17.67
CA PHE A 71 13.86 1.43 18.63
C PHE A 71 13.46 0.95 20.02
N ARG A 72 12.19 1.18 20.41
CA ARG A 72 11.63 0.70 21.68
C ARG A 72 11.13 -0.75 21.62
N GLU A 73 10.51 -1.11 20.50
CA GLU A 73 9.94 -2.43 20.23
C GLU A 73 10.49 -2.98 18.90
N PRO A 74 11.77 -3.45 18.88
CA PRO A 74 12.42 -3.86 17.63
C PRO A 74 11.76 -5.03 16.91
N GLU A 75 11.13 -5.93 17.68
CA GLU A 75 10.56 -7.18 17.15
C GLU A 75 9.11 -7.01 16.69
N ASP A 76 8.34 -6.09 17.30
CA ASP A 76 6.89 -5.97 17.04
C ASP A 76 6.33 -4.57 17.32
N SER A 77 6.90 -3.54 16.71
CA SER A 77 6.47 -2.16 16.91
C SER A 77 5.03 -1.88 16.46
N ASN A 78 4.61 -2.44 15.34
CA ASN A 78 3.24 -2.32 14.84
C ASN A 78 2.24 -3.10 15.70
N GLY A 79 2.60 -4.26 16.21
CA GLY A 79 1.75 -5.00 17.14
C GLY A 79 1.60 -4.32 18.50
N PHE A 80 2.64 -3.66 19.00
CA PHE A 80 2.55 -2.82 20.20
C PHE A 80 1.56 -1.67 19.98
N TYR A 81 1.70 -0.94 18.88
CA TYR A 81 0.78 0.13 18.48
C TYR A 81 -0.66 -0.37 18.38
N GLN A 82 -0.88 -1.48 17.67
CA GLN A 82 -2.19 -2.12 17.53
C GLN A 82 -2.81 -2.49 18.88
N ARG A 83 -2.02 -3.10 19.78
CA ARG A 83 -2.52 -3.50 21.12
C ARG A 83 -2.98 -2.31 21.95
N LEU A 84 -2.21 -1.22 21.98
CA LEU A 84 -2.61 -0.01 22.71
C LEU A 84 -3.83 0.67 22.11
N LEU A 85 -3.88 0.79 20.77
CA LEU A 85 -5.07 1.31 20.10
C LEU A 85 -6.32 0.45 20.41
N THR A 86 -6.19 -0.88 20.41
CA THR A 86 -7.29 -1.77 20.76
C THR A 86 -7.82 -1.47 22.16
N GLN A 87 -6.94 -1.19 23.13
CA GLN A 87 -7.35 -0.82 24.47
C GLN A 87 -8.09 0.52 24.49
N CYS A 88 -7.57 1.53 23.78
CA CYS A 88 -8.23 2.83 23.66
C CYS A 88 -9.61 2.71 22.99
N TRP A 89 -9.74 1.92 21.92
CA TRP A 89 -11.01 1.71 21.24
C TRP A 89 -12.01 0.93 22.10
N ARG A 90 -11.57 -0.06 22.87
CA ARG A 90 -12.42 -0.80 23.81
C ARG A 90 -12.93 0.10 24.92
N GLU A 91 -12.10 1.00 25.43
CA GLU A 91 -12.51 1.96 26.43
C GLU A 91 -13.51 2.99 25.86
N ALA A 92 -13.23 3.52 24.67
CA ALA A 92 -14.20 4.36 23.94
C ALA A 92 -15.52 3.61 23.68
N HIS A 93 -15.43 2.31 23.34
CA HIS A 93 -16.61 1.46 23.16
C HIS A 93 -17.41 1.33 24.47
N ARG A 94 -16.75 1.11 25.60
CA ARG A 94 -17.41 1.05 26.90
C ARG A 94 -18.17 2.34 27.23
N LEU A 95 -17.54 3.50 26.98
CA LEU A 95 -18.07 4.81 27.32
C LEU A 95 -19.21 5.28 26.41
N LEU A 96 -19.19 4.93 25.15
CA LEU A 96 -20.23 5.34 24.20
C LEU A 96 -21.56 4.66 24.49
N LYS A 97 -22.65 5.39 24.30
CA LYS A 97 -24.03 4.86 24.24
C LYS A 97 -24.15 3.86 23.07
N PRO A 98 -25.16 2.97 23.05
CA PRO A 98 -25.38 2.06 21.91
C PRO A 98 -25.49 2.76 20.55
N SER A 99 -26.13 3.95 20.52
CA SER A 99 -26.27 4.79 19.34
C SER A 99 -25.13 5.81 19.18
N GLY A 100 -24.14 5.80 20.06
CA GLY A 100 -23.05 6.75 20.07
C GLY A 100 -22.14 6.63 18.82
N ILE A 101 -21.39 7.70 18.56
CA ILE A 101 -20.49 7.81 17.42
C ILE A 101 -19.05 7.89 17.92
N LEU A 102 -18.17 7.11 17.30
CA LEU A 102 -16.74 7.34 17.34
C LEU A 102 -16.32 7.97 16.00
N ALA A 103 -15.66 9.11 16.04
CA ALA A 103 -15.06 9.73 14.87
C ALA A 103 -13.56 9.95 15.10
N PHE A 104 -12.71 9.59 14.12
CA PHE A 104 -11.27 9.84 14.21
C PHE A 104 -10.69 10.17 12.85
N THR A 105 -9.59 10.92 12.85
CA THR A 105 -8.79 11.17 11.66
C THR A 105 -7.69 10.12 11.55
N PHE A 106 -7.42 9.65 10.35
CA PHE A 106 -6.28 8.79 10.08
C PHE A 106 -5.95 8.76 8.59
N HIS A 107 -4.67 8.88 8.30
CA HIS A 107 -4.10 8.58 7.00
C HIS A 107 -2.64 8.15 7.15
N HIS A 108 -2.20 7.22 6.30
CA HIS A 108 -0.81 6.78 6.25
C HIS A 108 -0.45 6.35 4.83
N SER A 109 0.82 6.55 4.43
CA SER A 109 1.32 6.13 3.11
C SER A 109 1.51 4.62 3.00
N GLU A 110 1.82 3.95 4.12
CA GLU A 110 2.07 2.51 4.18
C GLU A 110 0.82 1.73 4.62
N ASP A 111 0.74 0.45 4.23
CA ASP A 111 -0.40 -0.40 4.57
C ASP A 111 -0.34 -0.93 6.01
N GLU A 112 0.86 -1.10 6.60
CA GLU A 112 1.02 -1.65 7.95
C GLU A 112 0.30 -0.85 9.03
N PRO A 113 0.47 0.49 9.13
CA PRO A 113 -0.30 1.29 10.08
C PRO A 113 -1.81 1.25 9.83
N TRP A 114 -2.26 1.14 8.56
CA TRP A 114 -3.66 0.93 8.24
C TRP A 114 -4.19 -0.39 8.78
N VAL A 115 -3.44 -1.48 8.61
CA VAL A 115 -3.80 -2.79 9.16
C VAL A 115 -3.95 -2.70 10.68
N ALA A 116 -2.95 -2.13 11.36
CA ALA A 116 -2.95 -2.00 12.82
C ALA A 116 -4.16 -1.20 13.34
N VAL A 117 -4.46 -0.04 12.71
CA VAL A 117 -5.61 0.80 13.11
C VAL A 117 -6.93 0.10 12.84
N LEU A 118 -7.13 -0.47 11.66
CA LEU A 118 -8.40 -1.08 11.28
C LEU A 118 -8.67 -2.38 12.06
N GLU A 119 -7.68 -3.24 12.23
CA GLU A 119 -7.83 -4.46 13.04
C GLU A 119 -8.13 -4.10 14.49
N SER A 120 -7.38 -3.14 15.09
CA SER A 120 -7.64 -2.69 16.46
C SER A 120 -9.06 -2.16 16.66
N LEU A 121 -9.58 -1.44 15.68
CA LEU A 121 -10.93 -0.87 15.68
C LEU A 121 -12.01 -1.95 15.58
N PHE A 122 -11.83 -2.89 14.63
CA PHE A 122 -12.81 -3.95 14.39
C PHE A 122 -12.84 -4.98 15.52
N ASP A 123 -11.69 -5.27 16.13
CA ASP A 123 -11.54 -6.14 17.30
C ASP A 123 -12.11 -5.49 18.58
N ALA A 124 -12.22 -4.16 18.61
CA ALA A 124 -12.91 -3.44 19.67
C ALA A 124 -14.44 -3.41 19.48
N GLY A 125 -14.96 -3.99 18.39
CA GLY A 125 -16.41 -4.12 18.16
C GLY A 125 -17.04 -2.97 17.38
N TYR A 126 -16.23 -2.23 16.61
CA TYR A 126 -16.73 -1.18 15.71
C TYR A 126 -16.85 -1.65 14.26
N TYR A 127 -17.60 -0.90 13.47
CA TYR A 127 -17.55 -0.89 12.02
C TYR A 127 -17.53 0.55 11.50
N LEU A 128 -17.03 0.75 10.29
CA LEU A 128 -17.04 2.03 9.61
C LEU A 128 -18.43 2.28 9.01
N GLU A 129 -19.09 3.35 9.42
CA GLU A 129 -20.37 3.79 8.86
C GLU A 129 -20.17 4.67 7.64
N ALA A 130 -19.22 5.61 7.73
CA ALA A 130 -18.87 6.54 6.67
C ALA A 130 -17.41 7.00 6.76
N THR A 131 -16.85 7.39 5.63
CA THR A 131 -15.53 8.00 5.54
C THR A 131 -15.61 9.30 4.74
N TYR A 132 -14.93 10.35 5.23
CA TYR A 132 -14.94 11.66 4.62
C TYR A 132 -13.51 12.15 4.39
N PRO A 133 -13.07 12.33 3.13
CA PRO A 133 -11.80 12.97 2.85
C PRO A 133 -11.88 14.45 3.21
N ILE A 134 -10.89 14.93 3.94
CA ILE A 134 -10.72 16.35 4.26
C ILE A 134 -9.35 16.83 3.80
N ARG A 135 -9.26 18.09 3.42
CA ARG A 135 -7.98 18.68 3.07
C ARG A 135 -7.17 18.90 4.34
N SER A 136 -5.95 18.37 4.38
CA SER A 136 -5.04 18.58 5.51
C SER A 136 -4.63 20.05 5.62
N ASP A 137 -4.51 20.56 6.84
CA ASP A 137 -4.12 21.94 7.11
C ASP A 137 -2.64 22.24 6.83
N GLU A 138 -1.81 21.24 6.58
CA GLU A 138 -0.37 21.39 6.39
C GLU A 138 0.06 22.02 5.05
N THR A 139 -0.86 22.54 4.27
CA THR A 139 -0.56 23.11 2.94
C THR A 139 0.15 24.47 2.97
N LYS A 140 0.43 25.06 4.13
CA LYS A 140 0.96 26.45 4.23
C LYS A 140 2.41 26.59 4.68
N GLY A 141 3.21 25.53 4.71
CA GLY A 141 4.63 25.60 5.02
C GLY A 141 5.51 25.41 3.78
N ASP A 142 6.17 26.48 3.30
CA ASP A 142 7.09 26.45 2.16
C ASP A 142 8.42 25.72 2.43
N ASN A 143 8.58 25.01 3.53
CA ASN A 143 9.83 24.39 3.93
C ASN A 143 9.70 22.86 4.00
N ALA A 144 9.80 22.22 2.83
CA ALA A 144 10.10 20.80 2.70
C ALA A 144 11.60 20.54 2.97
N GLU A 145 12.17 21.06 4.07
CA GLU A 145 13.59 20.88 4.38
C GLU A 145 13.93 19.57 5.10
N PHE A 146 12.92 18.76 5.46
CA PHE A 146 13.15 17.49 6.17
C PHE A 146 12.55 16.25 5.51
N GLY A 147 12.32 16.24 4.20
CA GLY A 147 11.97 15.00 3.48
C GLY A 147 10.62 14.32 3.86
N ALA A 148 9.84 14.92 4.75
CA ALA A 148 8.54 14.37 5.13
C ALA A 148 7.54 14.50 3.98
N GLN A 149 6.93 13.40 3.58
CA GLN A 149 5.90 13.38 2.55
C GLN A 149 4.70 14.19 3.04
N LYS A 150 4.35 15.25 2.31
CA LYS A 150 3.13 16.02 2.56
C LYS A 150 1.92 15.19 2.16
N ILE A 151 1.17 14.73 3.16
CA ILE A 151 -0.17 14.17 2.99
C ILE A 151 -1.10 15.37 2.79
N GLU A 152 -1.74 15.49 1.64
CA GLU A 152 -2.66 16.61 1.37
C GLU A 152 -4.08 16.37 1.88
N TYR A 153 -4.44 15.12 2.17
CA TYR A 153 -5.77 14.74 2.62
C TYR A 153 -5.70 13.82 3.82
N ASP A 154 -6.43 14.18 4.84
CA ASP A 154 -6.77 13.29 5.94
C ASP A 154 -8.13 12.64 5.69
N ILE A 155 -8.42 11.54 6.36
CA ILE A 155 -9.70 10.87 6.26
C ILE A 155 -10.35 10.87 7.64
N ILE A 156 -11.53 11.45 7.75
CA ILE A 156 -12.38 11.28 8.93
C ILE A 156 -13.11 9.96 8.81
N HIS A 157 -12.90 9.08 9.76
CA HIS A 157 -13.56 7.79 9.90
C HIS A 157 -14.69 7.91 10.91
N VAL A 158 -15.93 7.69 10.49
CA VAL A 158 -17.10 7.66 11.36
C VAL A 158 -17.49 6.22 11.63
N CYS A 159 -17.52 5.85 12.91
CA CYS A 159 -17.70 4.48 13.34
C CYS A 159 -18.91 4.33 14.26
N ARG A 160 -19.54 3.16 14.23
CA ARG A 160 -20.60 2.74 15.12
C ARG A 160 -20.23 1.42 15.81
N LYS A 161 -20.84 1.22 16.96
CA LYS A 161 -20.77 -0.08 17.63
C LYS A 161 -21.45 -1.16 16.78
N ARG A 162 -20.79 -2.30 16.67
CA ARG A 162 -21.39 -3.47 16.05
C ARG A 162 -22.35 -4.13 17.04
N THR A 163 -23.63 -4.14 16.71
CA THR A 163 -24.70 -4.72 17.52
C THR A 163 -25.15 -6.08 17.02
N GLU A 164 -24.84 -6.42 15.76
CA GLU A 164 -25.23 -7.67 15.12
C GLU A 164 -23.99 -8.42 14.63
N GLU A 165 -24.08 -9.75 14.56
CA GLU A 165 -23.04 -10.55 13.93
C GLU A 165 -22.94 -10.27 12.42
N PRO A 166 -21.73 -10.12 11.87
CA PRO A 166 -21.52 -9.91 10.45
C PRO A 166 -22.06 -11.09 9.63
N LYS A 167 -22.79 -10.78 8.54
CA LYS A 167 -23.25 -11.80 7.60
C LYS A 167 -22.11 -12.21 6.67
N PRO A 168 -21.97 -13.53 6.36
CA PRO A 168 -20.99 -13.98 5.38
C PRO A 168 -21.23 -13.37 4.01
N VAL A 169 -20.15 -12.92 3.36
CA VAL A 169 -20.20 -12.39 1.99
C VAL A 169 -18.97 -12.84 1.22
N SER A 170 -19.14 -13.21 -0.05
CA SER A 170 -18.00 -13.50 -0.91
C SER A 170 -17.31 -12.20 -1.34
N TRP A 171 -15.98 -12.23 -1.41
CA TRP A 171 -15.16 -11.12 -1.90
C TRP A 171 -15.65 -10.58 -3.25
N GLY A 172 -15.96 -11.49 -4.19
CA GLY A 172 -16.44 -11.11 -5.50
C GLY A 172 -17.81 -10.38 -5.50
N ARG A 173 -18.72 -10.72 -4.56
CA ARG A 173 -19.98 -10.01 -4.38
C ARG A 173 -19.75 -8.64 -3.76
N MET A 174 -18.98 -8.58 -2.67
CA MET A 174 -18.65 -7.33 -2.00
C MET A 174 -17.99 -6.35 -2.96
N ARG A 175 -17.04 -6.82 -3.78
CA ARG A 175 -16.38 -6.05 -4.82
C ARG A 175 -17.37 -5.39 -5.78
N ARG A 176 -18.37 -6.13 -6.26
CA ARG A 176 -19.39 -5.57 -7.19
C ARG A 176 -20.25 -4.49 -6.53
N GLU A 177 -20.66 -4.70 -5.28
CA GLU A 177 -21.46 -3.74 -4.52
C GLU A 177 -20.69 -2.45 -4.26
N VAL A 178 -19.43 -2.56 -3.79
CA VAL A 178 -18.51 -1.41 -3.60
C VAL A 178 -18.37 -0.61 -4.89
N MET A 179 -18.10 -1.27 -6.02
CA MET A 179 -17.89 -0.57 -7.29
C MET A 179 -19.17 0.08 -7.84
N ALA A 180 -20.35 -0.46 -7.54
CA ALA A 180 -21.61 0.20 -7.89
C ALA A 180 -21.80 1.51 -7.11
N ASP A 181 -21.62 1.48 -5.80
CA ASP A 181 -21.75 2.66 -4.93
C ASP A 181 -20.71 3.72 -5.23
N VAL A 182 -19.46 3.30 -5.46
CA VAL A 182 -18.39 4.24 -5.84
C VAL A 182 -18.73 4.99 -7.12
N ARG A 183 -19.23 4.31 -8.14
CA ARG A 183 -19.62 4.97 -9.40
C ARG A 183 -20.76 5.97 -9.19
N GLN A 184 -21.75 5.60 -8.38
CA GLN A 184 -22.88 6.49 -8.07
C GLN A 184 -22.40 7.73 -7.32
N LEU A 185 -21.55 7.55 -6.30
CA LEU A 185 -20.99 8.64 -5.52
C LEU A 185 -20.09 9.55 -6.37
N GLN A 186 -19.25 8.96 -7.22
CA GLN A 186 -18.40 9.72 -8.14
C GLN A 186 -19.22 10.57 -9.11
N ALA A 187 -20.26 10.00 -9.75
CA ALA A 187 -21.14 10.73 -10.65
C ALA A 187 -21.86 11.88 -9.93
N MET A 188 -22.28 11.67 -8.67
CA MET A 188 -22.91 12.72 -7.87
C MET A 188 -21.92 13.86 -7.55
N LEU A 189 -20.68 13.54 -7.19
CA LEU A 189 -19.66 14.53 -6.84
C LEU A 189 -19.16 15.30 -8.07
N GLU A 190 -18.98 14.65 -9.22
CA GLU A 190 -18.61 15.28 -10.48
C GLU A 190 -19.64 16.31 -10.94
N ASN A 191 -20.93 16.07 -10.70
CA ASN A 191 -21.99 17.04 -10.99
C ASN A 191 -21.95 18.29 -10.10
N HIS A 192 -21.30 18.25 -8.95
CA HIS A 192 -21.17 19.37 -8.02
C HIS A 192 -19.80 20.05 -8.07
N ALA A 193 -18.80 19.42 -8.65
CA ALA A 193 -17.45 19.97 -8.76
C ALA A 193 -17.31 20.84 -10.02
N LYS A 194 -17.10 22.15 -9.85
CA LYS A 194 -16.96 23.10 -10.98
C LYS A 194 -15.75 22.80 -11.89
N GLU A 195 -14.72 22.13 -11.38
CA GLU A 195 -13.46 21.84 -12.07
C GLU A 195 -13.19 20.33 -12.23
N GLY A 196 -14.18 19.47 -11.95
CA GLY A 196 -14.01 18.03 -11.87
C GLY A 196 -13.36 17.58 -10.55
N LEU A 197 -13.42 16.27 -10.24
CA LEU A 197 -12.77 15.68 -9.08
C LEU A 197 -11.32 15.31 -9.43
N PRO A 198 -10.32 15.73 -8.63
CA PRO A 198 -8.96 15.24 -8.75
C PRO A 198 -8.91 13.71 -8.65
N ALA A 199 -8.03 13.07 -9.42
CA ALA A 199 -7.89 11.61 -9.41
C ALA A 199 -7.55 11.06 -8.02
N ALA A 200 -6.81 11.83 -7.22
CA ALA A 200 -6.49 11.49 -5.83
C ALA A 200 -7.73 11.42 -4.94
N ASP A 201 -8.65 12.38 -5.07
CA ASP A 201 -9.89 12.39 -4.28
C ASP A 201 -10.78 11.19 -4.62
N ILE A 202 -10.84 10.83 -5.90
CA ILE A 202 -11.56 9.63 -6.36
C ILE A 202 -10.98 8.37 -5.71
N GLN A 203 -9.67 8.25 -5.61
CA GLN A 203 -9.02 7.10 -4.97
C GLN A 203 -9.32 7.02 -3.47
N VAL A 204 -9.27 8.16 -2.77
CA VAL A 204 -9.61 8.22 -1.34
C VAL A 204 -11.07 7.81 -1.10
N ILE A 205 -12.00 8.29 -1.92
CA ILE A 205 -13.42 7.94 -1.86
C ILE A 205 -13.63 6.43 -2.08
N ARG A 206 -12.96 5.87 -3.08
CA ARG A 206 -13.03 4.43 -3.39
C ARG A 206 -12.51 3.57 -2.25
N ARG A 207 -11.34 3.96 -1.70
CA ARG A 207 -10.75 3.27 -0.54
C ARG A 207 -11.66 3.33 0.68
N GLY A 208 -12.18 4.51 1.00
CA GLY A 208 -13.13 4.70 2.09
C GLY A 208 -14.37 3.81 1.95
N LYS A 209 -15.02 3.83 0.78
CA LYS A 209 -16.20 2.99 0.51
C LYS A 209 -15.91 1.50 0.62
N ALA A 210 -14.80 1.03 0.08
CA ALA A 210 -14.42 -0.37 0.17
C ALA A 210 -14.19 -0.80 1.63
N LEU A 211 -13.55 0.05 2.44
CA LEU A 211 -13.34 -0.21 3.86
C LEU A 211 -14.65 -0.19 4.66
N GLU A 212 -15.61 0.68 4.34
CA GLU A 212 -16.95 0.68 4.95
C GLU A 212 -17.64 -0.68 4.75
N TYR A 213 -17.66 -1.18 3.50
CA TYR A 213 -18.24 -2.49 3.20
C TYR A 213 -17.50 -3.64 3.90
N PHE A 214 -16.17 -3.63 3.82
CA PHE A 214 -15.35 -4.67 4.46
C PHE A 214 -15.59 -4.71 5.97
N SER A 215 -15.63 -3.56 6.63
CA SER A 215 -15.81 -3.47 8.07
C SER A 215 -17.14 -4.05 8.56
N ARG A 216 -18.21 -3.88 7.79
CA ARG A 216 -19.54 -4.46 8.10
C ARG A 216 -19.53 -5.98 8.08
N HIS A 217 -18.62 -6.59 7.32
CA HIS A 217 -18.50 -8.04 7.14
C HIS A 217 -17.19 -8.59 7.74
N TYR A 218 -16.50 -7.82 8.59
CA TYR A 218 -15.22 -8.21 9.16
C TYR A 218 -15.26 -9.62 9.77
N GLY A 219 -14.27 -10.45 9.42
CA GLY A 219 -14.17 -11.86 9.83
C GLY A 219 -15.11 -12.82 9.09
N LYS A 220 -15.99 -12.33 8.19
CA LYS A 220 -16.95 -13.12 7.43
C LYS A 220 -16.88 -12.90 5.90
N VAL A 221 -15.84 -12.19 5.43
CA VAL A 221 -15.56 -12.06 3.99
C VAL A 221 -14.72 -13.24 3.54
N TYR A 222 -15.17 -14.00 2.54
CA TYR A 222 -14.50 -15.20 2.06
C TYR A 222 -14.17 -15.13 0.57
N VAL A 223 -13.07 -15.75 0.17
CA VAL A 223 -12.67 -15.91 -1.24
C VAL A 223 -13.19 -17.24 -1.77
N ASP A 224 -12.88 -18.32 -1.03
CA ASP A 224 -13.25 -19.69 -1.31
C ASP A 224 -13.89 -20.32 -0.06
N GLU A 225 -14.52 -21.49 -0.20
CA GLU A 225 -15.13 -22.20 0.92
C GLU A 225 -14.12 -22.42 2.05
N GLY A 226 -14.38 -21.76 3.20
CA GLY A 226 -13.61 -21.92 4.44
C GLY A 226 -12.41 -20.98 4.59
N ARG A 227 -12.09 -20.10 3.62
CA ARG A 227 -11.00 -19.12 3.74
C ARG A 227 -11.54 -17.69 3.82
N THR A 228 -11.50 -17.10 5.00
CA THR A 228 -11.75 -15.66 5.20
C THR A 228 -10.53 -14.83 4.88
N ILE A 229 -10.74 -13.60 4.39
CA ILE A 229 -9.65 -12.66 4.11
C ILE A 229 -9.34 -11.79 5.34
N SER A 230 -8.06 -11.51 5.53
CA SER A 230 -7.56 -10.57 6.54
C SER A 230 -7.80 -9.12 6.11
N VAL A 231 -7.62 -8.17 7.04
CA VAL A 231 -7.62 -6.73 6.71
C VAL A 231 -6.53 -6.41 5.70
N ARG A 232 -5.35 -7.01 5.85
CA ARG A 232 -4.23 -6.87 4.90
C ARG A 232 -4.61 -7.31 3.49
N ASP A 233 -5.17 -8.51 3.35
CA ASP A 233 -5.60 -9.04 2.05
C ASP A 233 -6.69 -8.18 1.43
N ALA A 234 -7.61 -7.66 2.26
CA ALA A 234 -8.66 -6.74 1.83
C ALA A 234 -8.08 -5.42 1.32
N LEU A 235 -7.12 -4.80 2.02
CA LEU A 235 -6.46 -3.57 1.57
C LEU A 235 -5.75 -3.78 0.23
N VAL A 236 -4.99 -4.86 0.08
CA VAL A 236 -4.35 -5.22 -1.19
C VAL A 236 -5.38 -5.39 -2.30
N GLY A 237 -6.46 -6.12 -2.04
CA GLY A 237 -7.54 -6.33 -3.00
C GLY A 237 -8.29 -5.04 -3.35
N ILE A 238 -8.48 -4.13 -2.41
CA ILE A 238 -9.08 -2.80 -2.61
C ILE A 238 -8.17 -1.94 -3.49
N ASN A 239 -6.86 -1.91 -3.21
CA ASN A 239 -5.91 -1.16 -4.02
C ASN A 239 -5.90 -1.67 -5.47
N GLN A 240 -5.93 -3.00 -5.67
CA GLN A 240 -6.05 -3.59 -7.00
C GLN A 240 -7.34 -3.16 -7.73
N LEU A 241 -8.47 -3.10 -7.01
CA LEU A 241 -9.75 -2.63 -7.57
C LEU A 241 -9.69 -1.19 -8.05
N ILE A 242 -9.10 -0.31 -7.22
CA ILE A 242 -8.93 1.09 -7.54
C ILE A 242 -8.09 1.23 -8.80
N ASP A 243 -7.02 0.44 -8.89
CA ASP A 243 -6.11 0.41 -10.00
C ASP A 243 -6.77 -0.06 -11.31
N GLU A 244 -7.52 -1.16 -11.26
CA GLU A 244 -8.21 -1.71 -12.45
C GLU A 244 -9.23 -0.73 -13.04
N ASP A 245 -9.90 0.06 -12.20
CA ASP A 245 -10.89 1.02 -12.67
C ASP A 245 -10.24 2.29 -13.25
N ALA A 246 -9.07 2.69 -12.73
CA ALA A 246 -8.28 3.79 -13.29
C ALA A 246 -7.73 3.49 -14.69
N ASP A 247 -7.62 2.21 -15.03
CA ASP A 247 -7.08 1.74 -16.32
C ASP A 247 -8.15 1.59 -17.42
N LYS A 248 -9.44 1.74 -17.09
CA LYS A 248 -10.49 1.64 -18.10
C LYS A 248 -10.34 2.72 -19.17
N GLY A 249 -10.01 2.28 -20.38
CA GLY A 249 -9.81 3.16 -21.54
C GLY A 249 -8.36 3.49 -21.88
N LYS A 250 -7.38 2.98 -21.12
CA LYS A 250 -5.94 3.06 -21.46
C LYS A 250 -5.41 1.65 -21.68
N GLU A 251 -4.36 1.49 -22.50
CA GLU A 251 -3.61 0.23 -22.51
C GLU A 251 -2.88 0.04 -21.17
N ALA A 252 -3.60 -0.55 -20.23
CA ALA A 252 -3.12 -0.76 -18.87
C ALA A 252 -1.94 -1.74 -18.82
N PRO A 253 -0.97 -1.56 -17.90
CA PRO A 253 0.02 -2.58 -17.62
C PRO A 253 -0.64 -3.90 -17.19
N PRO A 254 0.02 -5.06 -17.44
CA PRO A 254 -0.57 -6.37 -17.14
C PRO A 254 -1.03 -6.48 -15.68
N VAL A 255 -2.24 -6.96 -15.47
CA VAL A 255 -2.84 -7.12 -14.12
C VAL A 255 -2.05 -8.05 -13.21
N ASN A 256 -1.29 -8.98 -13.80
CA ASN A 256 -0.48 -9.95 -13.07
C ASN A 256 0.88 -9.39 -12.63
N ALA A 257 1.29 -8.21 -13.14
CA ALA A 257 2.51 -7.56 -12.69
C ALA A 257 2.34 -7.00 -11.28
N GLU A 258 3.43 -6.92 -10.54
CA GLU A 258 3.45 -6.42 -9.16
C GLU A 258 2.86 -5.00 -9.07
N PRO A 259 2.23 -4.66 -7.94
CA PRO A 259 1.59 -3.35 -7.76
C PRO A 259 2.52 -2.17 -8.04
N MET A 260 3.76 -2.21 -7.53
CA MET A 260 4.75 -1.14 -7.74
C MET A 260 5.19 -1.03 -9.21
N THR A 261 5.40 -2.15 -9.90
CA THR A 261 5.66 -2.20 -11.36
C THR A 261 4.52 -1.53 -12.13
N ARG A 262 3.29 -1.89 -11.83
CA ARG A 262 2.09 -1.33 -12.48
C ARG A 262 1.99 0.18 -12.20
N GLN A 263 2.23 0.58 -10.96
CA GLN A 263 2.20 1.99 -10.57
C GLN A 263 3.27 2.81 -11.31
N PHE A 264 4.51 2.32 -11.39
CA PHE A 264 5.58 2.98 -12.14
C PHE A 264 5.21 3.18 -13.61
N LEU A 265 4.74 2.11 -14.26
CA LEU A 265 4.39 2.14 -15.69
C LEU A 265 3.18 3.05 -15.98
N ARG A 266 2.19 3.10 -15.10
CA ARG A 266 1.07 4.04 -15.19
C ARG A 266 1.51 5.48 -15.03
N THR A 267 2.37 5.71 -14.05
CA THR A 267 2.81 7.06 -13.69
C THR A 267 3.66 7.67 -14.79
N PHE A 268 4.67 6.96 -15.26
CA PHE A 268 5.54 7.45 -16.33
C PHE A 268 4.90 7.30 -17.73
N GLY A 269 4.09 6.24 -17.94
CA GLY A 269 3.56 5.95 -19.28
C GLY A 269 4.70 5.84 -20.29
N THR A 270 4.64 6.69 -21.32
CA THR A 270 5.72 6.83 -22.34
C THR A 270 6.70 7.97 -22.01
N ALA A 271 6.49 8.72 -20.91
CA ALA A 271 7.37 9.82 -20.53
C ALA A 271 8.76 9.28 -20.09
N THR A 272 9.79 9.98 -20.52
CA THR A 272 11.19 9.72 -20.11
C THR A 272 11.59 10.56 -18.91
N GLU A 273 10.95 11.69 -18.70
CA GLU A 273 11.23 12.62 -17.61
C GLU A 273 9.96 13.10 -16.94
N MET A 274 10.03 13.39 -15.64
CA MET A 274 8.92 13.93 -14.86
C MET A 274 9.46 14.78 -13.71
N LYS A 275 8.86 15.96 -13.46
CA LYS A 275 9.21 16.77 -12.31
C LYS A 275 8.73 16.12 -11.01
N ARG A 276 9.47 16.32 -9.91
CA ARG A 276 9.14 15.73 -8.59
C ARG A 276 7.71 16.08 -8.14
N ASP A 277 7.28 17.32 -8.29
CA ASP A 277 5.94 17.76 -7.92
C ASP A 277 4.84 17.09 -8.76
N GLN A 278 5.12 16.85 -10.04
CA GLN A 278 4.21 16.14 -10.92
C GLN A 278 4.16 14.64 -10.57
N LEU A 279 5.30 14.02 -10.32
CA LEU A 279 5.39 12.62 -9.89
C LEU A 279 4.66 12.41 -8.57
N GLN A 280 4.88 13.28 -7.59
CA GLN A 280 4.15 13.26 -6.32
C GLN A 280 2.64 13.40 -6.52
N LYS A 281 2.17 14.24 -7.46
CA LYS A 281 0.74 14.35 -7.77
C LYS A 281 0.15 13.05 -8.31
N PHE A 282 0.88 12.34 -9.17
CA PHE A 282 0.43 11.04 -9.69
C PHE A 282 0.44 9.93 -8.63
N LEU A 283 1.33 10.01 -7.65
CA LEU A 283 1.44 9.01 -6.58
C LEU A 283 0.55 9.30 -5.37
N ARG A 284 -0.17 10.42 -5.36
CA ARG A 284 -1.10 10.76 -4.27
C ARG A 284 -2.15 9.68 -4.06
N GLY A 285 -2.31 9.27 -2.81
CA GLY A 285 -3.24 8.22 -2.43
C GLY A 285 -2.77 6.80 -2.78
N THR A 286 -1.53 6.64 -3.22
CA THR A 286 -0.87 5.33 -3.34
C THR A 286 0.15 5.15 -2.21
N ILE A 287 0.51 3.89 -1.94
CA ILE A 287 1.56 3.54 -0.97
C ILE A 287 2.99 3.76 -1.52
N THR A 288 3.11 4.14 -2.78
CA THR A 288 4.40 4.27 -3.47
C THR A 288 4.87 5.72 -3.48
N THR A 289 6.13 5.94 -3.21
CA THR A 289 6.79 7.24 -3.20
C THR A 289 7.71 7.39 -4.42
N PRO A 290 8.07 8.60 -4.83
CA PRO A 290 9.09 8.82 -5.86
C PRO A 290 10.42 8.11 -5.52
N ASP A 291 10.80 8.12 -4.25
CA ASP A 291 12.06 7.56 -3.78
C ASP A 291 12.09 6.02 -3.87
N ASP A 292 10.93 5.35 -3.79
CA ASP A 292 10.84 3.91 -4.02
C ASP A 292 11.25 3.52 -5.44
N PHE A 293 10.86 4.32 -6.43
CA PHE A 293 11.25 4.09 -7.82
C PHE A 293 12.75 4.31 -8.04
N GLU A 294 13.34 5.31 -7.36
CA GLU A 294 14.77 5.58 -7.40
C GLU A 294 15.58 4.48 -6.72
N GLN A 295 15.15 4.02 -5.55
CA GLN A 295 15.77 2.89 -4.83
C GLN A 295 15.77 1.60 -5.66
N ARG A 296 14.74 1.40 -6.47
CA ARG A 296 14.67 0.31 -7.45
C ARG A 296 15.58 0.54 -8.67
N GLY A 297 16.11 1.74 -8.85
CA GLY A 297 16.91 2.11 -10.01
C GLY A 297 16.10 2.24 -11.30
N TRP A 298 14.76 2.39 -11.20
CA TRP A 298 13.90 2.57 -12.36
C TRP A 298 13.91 3.99 -12.91
N CYS A 299 14.31 4.92 -12.08
CA CYS A 299 14.57 6.31 -12.41
C CYS A 299 15.69 6.87 -11.52
N SER A 300 16.19 8.05 -11.85
CA SER A 300 17.13 8.81 -11.04
C SER A 300 16.71 10.27 -10.96
N GLU A 301 16.89 10.92 -9.81
CA GLU A 301 16.55 12.31 -9.64
C GLU A 301 17.78 13.22 -9.81
N VAL A 302 17.63 14.25 -10.64
CA VAL A 302 18.58 15.35 -10.79
C VAL A 302 17.82 16.67 -10.82
N LYS A 303 18.15 17.60 -9.91
CA LYS A 303 17.51 18.94 -9.84
C LYS A 303 15.97 18.90 -9.80
N LYS A 304 15.38 18.01 -9.02
CA LYS A 304 13.91 17.80 -8.89
C LYS A 304 13.24 17.30 -10.17
N VAL A 305 13.99 16.69 -11.08
CA VAL A 305 13.47 16.00 -12.26
C VAL A 305 13.89 14.54 -12.18
N PHE A 306 12.91 13.66 -12.20
CA PHE A 306 13.12 12.22 -12.32
C PHE A 306 13.25 11.84 -13.78
N THR A 307 14.36 11.20 -14.13
CA THR A 307 14.61 10.66 -15.46
C THR A 307 14.50 9.14 -15.40
N ARG A 308 13.67 8.57 -16.26
CA ARG A 308 13.49 7.11 -16.37
C ARG A 308 14.78 6.45 -16.82
N THR A 309 15.19 5.39 -16.13
CA THR A 309 16.38 4.62 -16.50
C THR A 309 16.13 3.86 -17.80
N ALA A 310 17.00 4.03 -18.80
CA ALA A 310 16.92 3.27 -20.03
C ALA A 310 17.20 1.78 -19.76
N PRO A 311 16.51 0.84 -20.44
CA PRO A 311 16.74 -0.58 -20.23
C PRO A 311 18.18 -1.03 -20.39
N LEU A 312 18.91 -0.44 -21.35
CA LEU A 312 20.33 -0.74 -21.56
C LEU A 312 21.19 -0.34 -20.37
N ASP A 313 20.95 0.85 -19.80
CA ASP A 313 21.70 1.34 -18.66
C ASP A 313 21.40 0.52 -17.41
N PHE A 314 20.13 0.15 -17.21
CA PHE A 314 19.72 -0.76 -16.13
C PHE A 314 20.41 -2.12 -16.24
N ALA A 315 20.46 -2.70 -17.43
CA ALA A 315 21.11 -3.99 -17.68
C ALA A 315 22.62 -3.93 -17.46
N ARG A 316 23.29 -2.85 -17.89
CA ARG A 316 24.73 -2.61 -17.66
C ARG A 316 25.05 -2.43 -16.18
N ASP A 317 24.24 -1.67 -15.45
CA ASP A 317 24.38 -1.49 -13.99
C ASP A 317 24.21 -2.84 -13.27
N TRP A 318 23.23 -3.63 -13.66
CA TRP A 318 23.02 -4.97 -13.10
C TRP A 318 24.21 -5.91 -13.35
N GLN A 319 24.82 -5.89 -14.53
CA GLN A 319 26.03 -6.68 -14.82
C GLN A 319 27.26 -6.18 -14.07
N GLY A 320 27.40 -4.85 -13.92
CA GLY A 320 28.60 -4.23 -13.33
C GLY A 320 28.65 -4.32 -11.80
N LYS A 321 27.51 -4.26 -11.12
CA LYS A 321 27.41 -4.26 -9.66
C LYS A 321 27.13 -5.65 -9.08
N HIS A 322 28.06 -6.60 -9.32
CA HIS A 322 28.03 -7.93 -8.70
C HIS A 322 26.61 -8.51 -8.49
N LYS A 323 25.84 -8.64 -9.59
CA LYS A 323 24.59 -9.41 -9.65
C LYS A 323 23.57 -9.04 -8.58
N ARG A 324 23.18 -7.79 -8.52
CA ARG A 324 22.01 -7.34 -7.72
C ARG A 324 20.85 -8.31 -7.98
N LYS A 325 20.20 -8.78 -6.90
CA LYS A 325 19.03 -9.63 -7.01
C LYS A 325 17.91 -8.86 -7.72
N LEU A 326 17.37 -9.43 -8.80
CA LEU A 326 16.20 -8.88 -9.48
C LEU A 326 14.95 -9.21 -8.64
N THR A 327 14.33 -8.20 -8.08
CA THR A 327 13.27 -8.38 -7.08
C THR A 327 11.87 -8.13 -7.61
N SER A 328 11.77 -7.66 -8.87
CA SER A 328 10.49 -7.35 -9.50
C SER A 328 10.40 -7.85 -10.94
N ASP A 329 9.18 -7.95 -11.47
CA ASP A 329 8.95 -8.26 -12.89
C ASP A 329 9.52 -7.20 -13.80
N LEU A 330 9.49 -5.91 -13.37
CA LEU A 330 10.07 -4.82 -14.16
C LEU A 330 11.60 -4.90 -14.20
N ASP A 331 12.26 -5.25 -13.08
CA ASP A 331 13.71 -5.46 -13.07
C ASP A 331 14.11 -6.49 -14.13
N GLN A 332 13.40 -7.61 -14.16
CA GLN A 332 13.67 -8.70 -15.11
C GLN A 332 13.39 -8.29 -16.55
N ALA A 333 12.29 -7.54 -16.78
CA ALA A 333 11.96 -7.01 -18.09
C ALA A 333 13.02 -6.03 -18.58
N LEU A 334 13.46 -5.08 -17.73
CA LEU A 334 14.47 -4.08 -18.09
C LEU A 334 15.82 -4.72 -18.43
N VAL A 335 16.25 -5.72 -17.64
CA VAL A 335 17.50 -6.43 -17.91
C VAL A 335 17.44 -7.18 -19.26
N LEU A 336 16.35 -7.91 -19.52
CA LEU A 336 16.22 -8.67 -20.76
C LEU A 336 16.04 -7.76 -21.98
N ILE A 337 15.25 -6.69 -21.86
CA ILE A 337 15.11 -5.68 -22.93
C ILE A 337 16.46 -5.01 -23.19
N GLY A 338 17.21 -4.63 -22.14
CA GLY A 338 18.52 -4.01 -22.25
C GLY A 338 19.53 -4.92 -22.96
N ALA A 339 19.49 -6.23 -22.69
CA ALA A 339 20.32 -7.21 -23.43
C ALA A 339 19.95 -7.29 -24.92
N CYS A 340 18.68 -7.02 -25.26
CA CYS A 340 18.19 -7.05 -26.64
C CYS A 340 18.34 -5.71 -27.40
N VAL A 341 18.93 -4.67 -26.82
CA VAL A 341 19.24 -3.42 -27.50
C VAL A 341 20.39 -3.64 -28.48
N ASP A 342 20.28 -3.03 -29.65
CA ASP A 342 21.34 -3.14 -30.69
C ASP A 342 22.67 -2.57 -30.16
N GLY A 343 23.73 -3.35 -30.30
CA GLY A 343 25.04 -2.92 -29.79
C GLY A 343 25.19 -2.94 -28.27
N SER A 344 24.29 -3.60 -27.53
CA SER A 344 24.34 -3.69 -26.07
C SER A 344 25.63 -4.29 -25.53
N GLY A 345 26.20 -5.25 -26.26
CA GLY A 345 27.31 -6.08 -25.79
C GLY A 345 26.89 -7.11 -24.72
N ILE A 346 25.59 -7.24 -24.43
CA ILE A 346 25.03 -8.16 -23.44
C ILE A 346 24.40 -9.35 -24.18
N ASN A 347 24.71 -10.57 -23.76
CA ASN A 347 24.09 -11.75 -24.33
C ASN A 347 22.76 -12.07 -23.63
N ALA A 348 21.65 -12.02 -24.36
CA ALA A 348 20.33 -12.30 -23.82
C ALA A 348 20.18 -13.76 -23.33
N SER A 349 20.87 -14.74 -23.97
CA SER A 349 20.85 -16.13 -23.51
C SER A 349 21.54 -16.29 -22.16
N ASP A 350 22.68 -15.62 -21.96
CA ASP A 350 23.39 -15.63 -20.68
C ASP A 350 22.55 -14.95 -19.55
N THR A 351 21.77 -13.92 -19.92
CA THR A 351 20.82 -13.28 -19.00
C THR A 351 19.76 -14.26 -18.55
N LEU A 352 19.14 -15.01 -19.46
CA LEU A 352 18.08 -15.98 -19.17
C LEU A 352 18.55 -17.18 -18.34
N THR A 353 19.83 -17.56 -18.45
CA THR A 353 20.42 -18.68 -17.70
C THR A 353 21.03 -18.25 -16.37
N ASN A 354 21.04 -16.96 -16.07
CA ASN A 354 21.61 -16.44 -14.83
C ASN A 354 20.77 -16.86 -13.62
N GLU A 355 21.41 -17.30 -12.55
CA GLU A 355 20.75 -17.76 -11.31
C GLU A 355 19.87 -16.70 -10.62
N ASN A 356 20.14 -15.39 -10.86
CA ASN A 356 19.36 -14.27 -10.34
C ASN A 356 18.21 -13.86 -11.26
N PHE A 357 18.10 -14.43 -12.45
CA PHE A 357 16.97 -14.22 -13.35
C PHE A 357 15.90 -15.29 -13.08
N LYS A 358 14.83 -14.91 -12.39
CA LYS A 358 13.74 -15.82 -11.99
C LYS A 358 12.41 -15.26 -12.49
N PRO A 359 12.05 -15.53 -13.77
CA PRO A 359 10.84 -14.97 -14.36
C PRO A 359 9.58 -15.47 -13.68
N HIS A 360 8.68 -14.53 -13.37
CA HIS A 360 7.33 -14.80 -12.90
C HIS A 360 6.34 -14.86 -14.08
N ILE A 361 5.09 -15.24 -13.78
CA ILE A 361 4.01 -15.35 -14.80
C ILE A 361 3.78 -14.02 -15.53
N ALA A 362 4.02 -12.91 -14.87
CA ALA A 362 3.78 -11.58 -15.42
C ALA A 362 4.85 -11.12 -16.43
N LEU A 363 6.04 -11.73 -16.47
CA LEU A 363 7.14 -11.23 -17.30
C LEU A 363 6.79 -11.21 -18.79
N LYS A 364 6.24 -12.28 -19.35
CA LYS A 364 5.86 -12.31 -20.77
C LYS A 364 4.81 -11.27 -21.14
N PRO A 365 3.66 -11.18 -20.44
CA PRO A 365 2.70 -10.11 -20.66
C PRO A 365 3.30 -8.70 -20.51
N LEU A 366 4.24 -8.52 -19.59
CA LEU A 366 4.91 -7.24 -19.37
C LEU A 366 5.83 -6.86 -20.55
N LEU A 367 6.58 -7.81 -21.10
CA LEU A 367 7.39 -7.60 -22.30
C LEU A 367 6.52 -7.26 -23.52
N GLU A 368 5.39 -7.96 -23.70
CA GLU A 368 4.41 -7.70 -24.76
C GLU A 368 3.77 -6.31 -24.63
N TRP A 369 3.50 -5.88 -23.39
CA TRP A 369 3.02 -4.52 -23.12
C TRP A 369 4.08 -3.46 -23.43
N LEU A 370 5.35 -3.67 -23.00
CA LEU A 370 6.46 -2.76 -23.26
C LEU A 370 6.84 -2.68 -24.74
N GLN A 371 6.60 -3.73 -25.52
CA GLN A 371 6.74 -3.72 -26.98
C GLN A 371 5.82 -2.67 -27.62
N LYS A 372 4.64 -2.42 -27.06
CA LYS A 372 3.68 -1.44 -27.57
C LYS A 372 3.86 -0.07 -26.90
N ASN A 373 4.10 -0.06 -25.60
CA ASN A 373 4.04 1.12 -24.73
C ASN A 373 5.42 1.52 -24.16
N GLY A 374 6.52 1.03 -24.72
CA GLY A 374 7.88 1.45 -24.31
C GLY A 374 8.11 2.94 -24.55
N SER A 375 8.97 3.56 -23.73
CA SER A 375 9.24 5.00 -23.72
C SER A 375 9.68 5.58 -25.06
N ASP A 376 10.40 4.79 -25.85
CA ASP A 376 10.96 5.19 -27.13
C ASP A 376 10.97 4.01 -28.11
N GLN A 377 11.31 4.29 -29.38
CA GLN A 377 11.32 3.26 -30.43
C GLN A 377 12.37 2.18 -30.19
N THR A 378 13.53 2.56 -29.63
CA THR A 378 14.60 1.61 -29.31
C THR A 378 14.16 0.60 -28.26
N THR A 379 13.52 1.08 -27.20
CA THR A 379 12.92 0.24 -26.15
C THR A 379 11.85 -0.68 -26.71
N ARG A 380 10.95 -0.19 -27.58
CA ARG A 380 9.90 -1.01 -28.21
C ARG A 380 10.47 -2.11 -29.10
N ASN A 381 11.47 -1.79 -29.92
CA ASN A 381 12.13 -2.76 -30.79
C ASN A 381 12.89 -3.82 -29.98
N ALA A 382 13.59 -3.40 -28.92
CA ALA A 382 14.30 -4.32 -28.04
C ALA A 382 13.33 -5.22 -27.26
N ALA A 383 12.19 -4.68 -26.80
CA ALA A 383 11.14 -5.46 -26.16
C ALA A 383 10.53 -6.51 -27.10
N SER A 384 10.33 -6.17 -28.37
CA SER A 384 9.88 -7.15 -29.39
C SER A 384 10.83 -8.35 -29.52
N ARG A 385 12.14 -8.07 -29.55
CA ARG A 385 13.17 -9.12 -29.56
C ARG A 385 13.18 -9.94 -28.28
N ALA A 386 13.05 -9.26 -27.14
CA ALA A 386 12.97 -9.90 -25.82
C ALA A 386 11.77 -10.86 -25.71
N VAL A 387 10.60 -10.49 -26.25
CA VAL A 387 9.43 -11.38 -26.33
C VAL A 387 9.74 -12.65 -27.10
N SER A 388 10.39 -12.53 -28.28
CA SER A 388 10.74 -13.66 -29.14
C SER A 388 11.75 -14.60 -28.47
N ILE A 389 12.81 -14.02 -27.89
CA ILE A 389 13.87 -14.80 -27.22
C ILE A 389 13.32 -15.47 -25.96
N PHE A 390 12.52 -14.77 -25.15
CA PHE A 390 11.93 -15.32 -23.93
C PHE A 390 10.93 -16.43 -24.24
N SER A 391 10.11 -16.29 -25.29
CA SER A 391 9.19 -17.33 -25.73
C SER A 391 9.91 -18.59 -26.22
N ALA A 392 10.99 -18.43 -26.96
CA ALA A 392 11.84 -19.56 -27.42
C ALA A 392 12.49 -20.26 -26.20
N TRP A 393 13.00 -19.51 -25.26
CA TRP A 393 13.57 -20.04 -24.02
C TRP A 393 12.53 -20.81 -23.19
N GLN A 394 11.31 -20.25 -22.99
CA GLN A 394 10.22 -20.97 -22.31
C GLN A 394 9.88 -22.27 -23.00
N ALA A 395 9.80 -22.29 -24.33
CA ALA A 395 9.52 -23.51 -25.10
C ALA A 395 10.64 -24.57 -24.91
N SER A 396 11.90 -24.16 -24.76
CA SER A 396 13.01 -25.07 -24.49
C SER A 396 13.00 -25.68 -23.07
N GLN A 397 12.36 -25.02 -22.13
CA GLN A 397 12.20 -25.50 -20.74
C GLN A 397 10.99 -26.42 -20.57
N ALA A 398 10.06 -26.44 -21.51
CA ALA A 398 8.91 -27.34 -21.47
C ALA A 398 9.36 -28.80 -21.48
N PRO A 399 8.80 -29.69 -20.64
CA PRO A 399 9.12 -31.10 -20.70
C PRO A 399 8.82 -31.61 -22.10
N LYS A 400 9.81 -32.24 -22.74
CA LYS A 400 9.61 -32.89 -24.05
C LYS A 400 8.49 -33.91 -23.88
N PRO A 401 7.46 -33.92 -24.76
CA PRO A 401 6.46 -34.97 -24.70
C PRO A 401 7.17 -36.30 -24.79
N LEU A 402 6.85 -37.22 -23.89
CA LEU A 402 7.31 -38.62 -23.99
C LEU A 402 6.89 -39.09 -25.37
N GLN A 403 7.86 -39.31 -26.26
CA GLN A 403 7.63 -40.09 -27.46
C GLN A 403 7.31 -41.50 -26.99
N VAL A 404 6.04 -41.79 -26.87
CA VAL A 404 5.56 -43.17 -26.78
C VAL A 404 5.81 -43.75 -28.15
N SER A 405 6.81 -44.62 -28.27
CA SER A 405 7.04 -45.44 -29.49
C SER A 405 5.77 -46.27 -29.72
N LEU A 406 5.08 -46.00 -30.80
CA LEU A 406 3.88 -46.74 -31.22
C LEU A 406 4.22 -48.16 -31.75
N PHE A 407 5.47 -48.60 -31.58
CA PHE A 407 5.98 -49.83 -32.20
C PHE A 407 6.70 -50.79 -31.24
N ASP A 408 6.46 -50.73 -29.94
CA ASP A 408 7.02 -51.69 -28.97
C ASP A 408 5.94 -52.55 -28.32
N ASP A 409 5.02 -53.12 -29.11
CA ASP A 409 4.08 -54.16 -28.67
C ASP A 409 3.89 -55.19 -29.79
N ASP A 410 4.92 -55.93 -30.13
CA ASP A 410 4.79 -57.17 -30.89
C ASP A 410 5.99 -58.09 -30.60
N GLU A 411 6.13 -58.61 -29.37
CA GLU A 411 6.86 -59.85 -29.12
C GLU A 411 6.64 -60.33 -27.66
N GLU A 412 5.45 -60.90 -27.37
CA GLU A 412 5.35 -61.89 -26.29
C GLU A 412 3.97 -62.61 -26.30
N TYR A 413 3.56 -63.21 -27.42
CA TYR A 413 2.63 -64.29 -27.47
C TYR A 413 3.10 -65.39 -28.43
N ALA A 414 4.15 -66.10 -28.03
CA ALA A 414 4.48 -67.40 -28.61
C ALA A 414 5.36 -68.17 -27.62
N LYS A 415 4.78 -68.77 -26.57
CA LYS A 415 5.12 -70.11 -26.07
C LYS A 415 4.20 -70.51 -24.92
#